data_53655e36ba2400412ffd000c0ddd55d4
#
_entry.id   53655e36ba2400412ffd000c0ddd55d4
#
_cell.length_a   1.000
_cell.length_b   1.000
_cell.length_c   1.000
_cell.angle_alpha   90.00
_cell.angle_beta   90.00
_cell.angle_gamma   90.00
#
_symmetry.space_group_name_H-M   'P 1'
#
loop_
_entity.id
_entity.type
_entity.pdbx_description
1 polymer ?
#
loop_
_entity_poly.entity_id
_entity_poly.type
_entity_poly.pdbx_seq_one_letter_code
_entity_poly.pdbx_strand_id
1 'polypeptide(L)'
;MILDKIDELLKEVSNLSAKNAEEIEQLRLRFLSKKGEINALMADFRNVSADEKKTVGIKINELKQLAISRINELKEQFETAESENDDIDLTRTAYPIKLGTRHPLTIVKNEIIDIFQRMGFTLAEGPEIDDDLHVFTKLNFAADHPARDMQDTFFVETNPNDVAKNVILRSHTSNDQAHYMETHQPPIRVICPGRVYRNEAISARAHCFFHQVEGLYIDKNVSFTDLKQVLLSFAREMFGPDTKIRLRPSYFPFTEPSAEMDVSCTICGGKGCSLCKGEGWLEILGCGMVDPNVLEACGIDSKVYTGYAFGMGVERITNLKYRVADLRMFSENDTRFLHEFESAY
;
A
#
# COMPACT_ATOMS: atom_id res chain seq x y z
N MET A 1 -48.82 46.00 49.96
CA MET A 1 -49.63 45.79 48.70
C MET A 1 -48.81 46.00 47.41
N ILE A 2 -48.35 47.24 47.03
CA ILE A 2 -47.60 47.38 45.77
C ILE A 2 -46.15 46.89 45.93
N LEU A 3 -45.51 47.15 47.03
CA LEU A 3 -44.18 46.69 47.40
C LEU A 3 -44.07 45.16 47.43
N ASP A 4 -45.08 44.49 47.98
CA ASP A 4 -45.08 43.00 48.07
C ASP A 4 -45.12 42.38 46.67
N LYS A 5 -45.87 42.99 45.74
CA LYS A 5 -45.95 42.58 44.35
C LYS A 5 -44.66 42.80 43.57
N ILE A 6 -43.95 43.90 43.87
CA ILE A 6 -42.61 44.16 43.30
C ILE A 6 -41.58 43.14 43.82
N ASP A 7 -41.58 42.84 45.13
CA ASP A 7 -40.67 41.88 45.75
C ASP A 7 -40.95 40.44 45.27
N GLU A 8 -42.19 40.08 44.95
CA GLU A 8 -42.56 38.83 44.34
C GLU A 8 -42.04 38.72 42.87
N LEU A 9 -42.24 39.78 42.08
CA LEU A 9 -41.73 39.85 40.73
C LEU A 9 -40.18 39.88 40.65
N LEU A 10 -39.50 40.52 41.60
CA LEU A 10 -38.04 40.50 41.70
C LEU A 10 -37.53 39.06 41.89
N LYS A 11 -38.19 38.27 42.74
CA LYS A 11 -37.83 36.85 42.93
C LYS A 11 -38.12 36.01 41.68
N GLU A 12 -39.25 36.26 41.02
CA GLU A 12 -39.61 35.55 39.78
C GLU A 12 -38.61 35.85 38.67
N VAL A 13 -38.26 37.14 38.45
CA VAL A 13 -37.32 37.56 37.43
C VAL A 13 -35.91 37.01 37.69
N SER A 14 -35.49 36.95 38.97
CA SER A 14 -34.17 36.36 39.31
C SER A 14 -34.06 34.89 38.94
N ASN A 15 -35.18 34.15 38.93
CA ASN A 15 -35.20 32.70 38.65
C ASN A 15 -35.72 32.36 37.24
N LEU A 16 -35.74 33.33 36.31
CA LEU A 16 -36.16 33.10 34.94
C LEU A 16 -35.23 32.07 34.25
N SER A 17 -35.81 31.13 33.60
CA SER A 17 -35.16 30.17 32.69
C SER A 17 -35.99 30.01 31.42
N ALA A 18 -35.34 29.72 30.31
CA ALA A 18 -35.96 29.47 29.02
C ALA A 18 -35.30 28.30 28.35
N LYS A 19 -36.04 27.54 27.55
CA LYS A 19 -35.55 26.36 26.84
C LYS A 19 -35.31 26.63 25.36
N ASN A 20 -35.80 27.70 24.82
CA ASN A 20 -35.68 28.08 23.43
C ASN A 20 -35.87 29.60 23.22
N ALA A 21 -35.51 30.10 22.03
CA ALA A 21 -35.62 31.49 21.67
C ALA A 21 -37.07 32.06 21.73
N GLU A 22 -38.08 31.21 21.46
CA GLU A 22 -39.46 31.60 21.54
C GLU A 22 -39.89 31.89 22.99
N GLU A 23 -39.48 31.07 23.94
CA GLU A 23 -39.72 31.30 25.37
C GLU A 23 -39.04 32.59 25.87
N ILE A 24 -37.83 32.89 25.41
CA ILE A 24 -37.16 34.16 25.76
C ILE A 24 -37.95 35.36 25.25
N GLU A 25 -38.47 35.30 24.04
CA GLU A 25 -39.31 36.37 23.49
C GLU A 25 -40.63 36.51 24.23
N GLN A 26 -41.25 35.40 24.64
CA GLN A 26 -42.46 35.44 25.49
C GLN A 26 -42.19 36.09 26.85
N LEU A 27 -41.04 35.78 27.51
CA LEU A 27 -40.63 36.43 28.74
C LEU A 27 -40.41 37.92 28.56
N ARG A 28 -39.76 38.32 27.45
CA ARG A 28 -39.56 39.73 27.09
C ARG A 28 -40.89 40.46 26.93
N LEU A 29 -41.83 39.86 26.21
CA LEU A 29 -43.19 40.42 26.02
C LEU A 29 -43.96 40.53 27.33
N ARG A 30 -43.86 39.52 28.19
CA ARG A 30 -44.57 39.48 29.47
C ARG A 30 -44.07 40.58 30.42
N PHE A 31 -42.78 40.78 30.56
CA PHE A 31 -42.21 41.73 31.54
C PHE A 31 -41.97 43.13 30.97
N LEU A 32 -41.43 43.24 29.75
CA LEU A 32 -40.87 44.49 29.22
C LEU A 32 -41.75 45.17 28.13
N SER A 33 -42.82 44.52 27.63
CA SER A 33 -43.70 45.12 26.60
C SER A 33 -44.49 46.30 27.15
N LYS A 34 -45.08 47.11 26.25
CA LYS A 34 -45.98 48.20 26.65
C LYS A 34 -47.17 47.77 27.53
N LYS A 35 -47.63 46.54 27.39
CA LYS A 35 -48.69 45.94 28.18
C LYS A 35 -48.13 44.95 29.22
N GLY A 36 -46.85 44.90 29.42
CA GLY A 36 -46.18 43.99 30.33
C GLY A 36 -46.31 44.35 31.78
N GLU A 37 -46.03 43.39 32.66
CA GLU A 37 -46.27 43.49 34.11
C GLU A 37 -45.53 44.69 34.75
N ILE A 38 -44.29 45.00 34.29
CA ILE A 38 -43.52 46.15 34.83
C ILE A 38 -44.18 47.47 34.45
N ASN A 39 -44.74 47.59 33.22
CA ASN A 39 -45.43 48.79 32.81
C ASN A 39 -46.80 48.96 33.49
N ALA A 40 -47.47 47.85 33.83
CA ALA A 40 -48.69 47.86 34.68
C ALA A 40 -48.37 48.38 36.08
N LEU A 41 -47.23 47.98 36.69
CA LEU A 41 -46.80 48.53 37.98
C LEU A 41 -46.46 50.02 37.89
N MET A 42 -45.96 50.54 36.77
CA MET A 42 -45.75 51.98 36.53
C MET A 42 -47.03 52.75 36.40
N ALA A 43 -48.11 52.14 35.92
CA ALA A 43 -49.44 52.76 35.91
C ALA A 43 -50.01 52.87 37.35
N ASP A 44 -49.89 51.80 38.17
CA ASP A 44 -50.30 51.77 39.58
C ASP A 44 -49.49 52.71 40.47
N PHE A 45 -48.25 53.00 40.12
CA PHE A 45 -47.37 53.94 40.79
C PHE A 45 -47.93 55.35 40.92
N ARG A 46 -48.82 55.77 40.01
CA ARG A 46 -49.45 57.05 40.01
C ARG A 46 -50.38 57.25 41.27
N ASN A 47 -50.88 56.16 41.81
CA ASN A 47 -51.85 56.12 42.91
C ASN A 47 -51.17 55.92 44.30
N VAL A 48 -49.83 55.90 44.36
CA VAL A 48 -49.07 55.66 45.60
C VAL A 48 -48.94 56.97 46.40
N SER A 49 -48.91 56.90 47.73
CA SER A 49 -48.71 58.01 48.64
C SER A 49 -47.33 58.75 48.40
N ALA A 50 -47.34 60.07 48.71
CA ALA A 50 -46.09 60.87 48.45
C ALA A 50 -44.87 60.36 49.19
N ASP A 51 -45.01 59.77 50.36
CA ASP A 51 -43.96 59.24 51.21
C ASP A 51 -43.35 57.94 50.70
N GLU A 52 -44.15 57.11 50.01
CA GLU A 52 -43.74 55.85 49.48
C GLU A 52 -43.26 55.92 48.00
N LYS A 53 -43.54 57.00 47.30
CA LYS A 53 -43.24 57.16 45.87
C LYS A 53 -41.73 56.96 45.60
N LYS A 54 -40.86 57.51 46.43
CA LYS A 54 -39.40 57.41 46.24
C LYS A 54 -38.93 55.96 46.33
N THR A 55 -39.40 55.20 47.30
CA THR A 55 -39.00 53.82 47.53
C THR A 55 -39.57 52.87 46.46
N VAL A 56 -40.82 53.07 46.10
CA VAL A 56 -41.48 52.27 45.05
C VAL A 56 -40.85 52.51 43.67
N GLY A 57 -40.52 53.80 43.37
CA GLY A 57 -39.85 54.17 42.12
C GLY A 57 -38.47 53.51 41.92
N ILE A 58 -37.70 53.48 43.00
CA ILE A 58 -36.36 52.82 42.98
C ILE A 58 -36.52 51.32 42.73
N LYS A 59 -37.42 50.64 43.44
CA LYS A 59 -37.67 49.20 43.30
C LYS A 59 -38.22 48.80 41.90
N ILE A 60 -39.13 49.62 41.32
CA ILE A 60 -39.61 49.38 39.94
C ILE A 60 -38.47 49.52 38.91
N ASN A 61 -37.59 50.48 39.11
CA ASN A 61 -36.44 50.63 38.22
C ASN A 61 -35.46 49.47 38.40
N GLU A 62 -35.22 49.03 39.63
CA GLU A 62 -34.39 47.83 39.93
C GLU A 62 -34.98 46.57 39.27
N LEU A 63 -36.26 46.34 39.38
CA LEU A 63 -36.95 45.23 38.71
C LEU A 63 -36.83 45.28 37.20
N LYS A 64 -36.95 46.47 36.61
CA LYS A 64 -36.80 46.68 35.17
C LYS A 64 -35.38 46.36 34.70
N GLN A 65 -34.40 46.84 35.42
CA GLN A 65 -32.99 46.57 35.08
C GLN A 65 -32.64 45.10 35.21
N LEU A 66 -33.13 44.44 36.30
CA LEU A 66 -32.94 43.02 36.52
C LEU A 66 -33.58 42.19 35.41
N ALA A 67 -34.82 42.53 34.98
CA ALA A 67 -35.49 41.85 33.89
C ALA A 67 -34.77 41.99 32.56
N ILE A 68 -34.23 43.19 32.25
CA ILE A 68 -33.42 43.41 31.03
C ILE A 68 -32.14 42.57 31.10
N SER A 69 -31.41 42.65 32.21
CA SER A 69 -30.15 41.88 32.37
C SER A 69 -30.35 40.39 32.19
N ARG A 70 -31.39 39.84 32.89
CA ARG A 70 -31.64 38.40 32.88
C ARG A 70 -32.09 37.87 31.51
N ILE A 71 -32.94 38.63 30.81
CA ILE A 71 -33.37 38.27 29.45
C ILE A 71 -32.20 38.33 28.47
N ASN A 72 -31.29 39.32 28.59
CA ASN A 72 -30.08 39.39 27.75
C ASN A 72 -29.11 38.24 28.04
N GLU A 73 -28.89 37.90 29.31
CA GLU A 73 -28.07 36.75 29.70
C GLU A 73 -28.59 35.44 29.09
N LEU A 74 -29.92 35.21 29.17
CA LEU A 74 -30.53 34.05 28.57
C LEU A 74 -30.36 34.06 27.03
N LYS A 75 -30.47 35.23 26.39
CA LYS A 75 -30.27 35.38 24.95
C LYS A 75 -28.82 35.07 24.53
N GLU A 76 -27.83 35.62 25.24
CA GLU A 76 -26.42 35.37 24.99
C GLU A 76 -26.03 33.87 25.18
N GLN A 77 -26.64 33.20 26.19
CA GLN A 77 -26.42 31.77 26.39
C GLN A 77 -26.93 30.91 25.21
N PHE A 78 -28.04 31.31 24.60
CA PHE A 78 -28.57 30.62 23.42
C PHE A 78 -27.78 30.96 22.15
N GLU A 79 -27.35 32.19 21.95
CA GLU A 79 -26.54 32.61 20.79
C GLU A 79 -25.16 31.94 20.81
N THR A 80 -24.54 31.77 22.00
CA THR A 80 -23.27 31.03 22.15
C THR A 80 -23.42 29.52 21.92
N ALA A 81 -24.55 28.93 22.37
CA ALA A 81 -24.81 27.51 22.15
C ALA A 81 -25.11 27.17 20.67
N GLU A 82 -25.68 28.06 19.90
CA GLU A 82 -25.86 27.91 18.45
C GLU A 82 -24.57 28.10 17.67
N SER A 83 -23.63 28.92 18.17
CA SER A 83 -22.33 29.14 17.50
C SER A 83 -21.30 28.01 17.76
N GLU A 84 -21.50 27.15 18.77
CA GLU A 84 -20.67 25.97 19.02
C GLU A 84 -21.06 24.75 18.16
N ASN A 85 -22.23 24.76 17.54
CA ASN A 85 -22.52 23.86 16.43
C ASN A 85 -21.92 24.47 15.15
N ASP A 86 -20.61 24.28 14.97
CA ASP A 86 -19.97 24.41 13.67
C ASP A 86 -20.71 23.46 12.73
N ASP A 87 -21.63 24.00 11.95
CA ASP A 87 -22.40 23.27 10.96
C ASP A 87 -21.44 22.76 9.88
N ILE A 88 -20.79 21.63 10.20
CA ILE A 88 -20.12 20.84 9.18
C ILE A 88 -21.22 20.45 8.19
N ASP A 89 -21.21 21.13 7.06
CA ASP A 89 -22.13 20.83 5.96
C ASP A 89 -21.87 19.42 5.44
N LEU A 90 -22.56 18.46 6.01
CA LEU A 90 -22.47 17.04 5.62
C LEU A 90 -22.97 16.78 4.19
N THR A 91 -23.57 17.78 3.52
CA THR A 91 -23.97 17.67 2.11
C THR A 91 -22.86 18.04 1.15
N ARG A 92 -21.78 18.66 1.65
CA ARG A 92 -20.59 18.93 0.82
C ARG A 92 -19.95 17.62 0.43
N THR A 93 -19.70 17.46 -0.86
CA THR A 93 -18.85 16.37 -1.35
C THR A 93 -17.48 16.45 -0.70
N ALA A 94 -17.02 15.32 -0.14
CA ALA A 94 -15.68 15.22 0.39
C ALA A 94 -14.68 15.68 -0.66
N TYR A 95 -13.67 16.47 -0.28
CA TYR A 95 -12.58 16.82 -1.18
C TYR A 95 -11.90 15.52 -1.62
N PRO A 96 -11.85 15.21 -2.92
CA PRO A 96 -11.30 13.94 -3.39
C PRO A 96 -9.79 13.92 -3.07
N ILE A 97 -9.41 13.18 -2.04
CA ILE A 97 -8.01 12.87 -1.79
C ILE A 97 -7.59 11.88 -2.86
N LYS A 98 -6.74 12.30 -3.80
CA LYS A 98 -6.14 11.40 -4.77
C LYS A 98 -5.22 10.43 -4.04
N LEU A 99 -5.60 9.18 -4.00
CA LEU A 99 -4.73 8.10 -3.54
C LEU A 99 -3.60 7.91 -4.56
N GLY A 100 -2.39 7.69 -4.07
CA GLY A 100 -1.28 7.28 -4.92
C GLY A 100 -1.49 5.85 -5.45
N THR A 101 -0.74 5.48 -6.48
CA THR A 101 -0.75 4.13 -7.04
C THR A 101 0.50 3.36 -6.62
N ARG A 102 0.38 2.03 -6.55
CA ARG A 102 1.55 1.17 -6.48
C ARG A 102 2.16 1.03 -7.87
N HIS A 103 3.48 0.99 -7.93
CA HIS A 103 4.18 0.72 -9.19
C HIS A 103 3.80 -0.67 -9.72
N PRO A 104 3.53 -0.84 -11.03
CA PRO A 104 3.08 -2.13 -11.59
C PRO A 104 4.03 -3.29 -11.34
N LEU A 105 5.34 -3.05 -11.35
CA LEU A 105 6.32 -4.10 -10.98
C LEU A 105 6.15 -4.54 -9.53
N THR A 106 5.86 -3.61 -8.61
CA THR A 106 5.62 -3.96 -7.19
C THR A 106 4.36 -4.78 -7.03
N ILE A 107 3.28 -4.44 -7.77
CA ILE A 107 2.03 -5.19 -7.76
C ILE A 107 2.28 -6.64 -8.21
N VAL A 108 2.92 -6.81 -9.37
CA VAL A 108 3.19 -8.15 -9.93
C VAL A 108 4.19 -8.93 -9.07
N LYS A 109 5.26 -8.29 -8.57
CA LYS A 109 6.20 -8.93 -7.67
C LYS A 109 5.52 -9.48 -6.42
N ASN A 110 4.66 -8.68 -5.78
CA ASN A 110 3.94 -9.11 -4.60
C ASN A 110 2.98 -10.26 -4.91
N GLU A 111 2.28 -10.22 -6.04
CA GLU A 111 1.41 -11.32 -6.48
C GLU A 111 2.19 -12.62 -6.70
N ILE A 112 3.37 -12.55 -7.33
CA ILE A 112 4.27 -13.71 -7.47
C ILE A 112 4.67 -14.27 -6.10
N ILE A 113 5.07 -13.39 -5.17
CA ILE A 113 5.45 -13.75 -3.81
C ILE A 113 4.28 -14.44 -3.10
N ASP A 114 3.09 -13.86 -3.14
CA ASP A 114 1.90 -14.40 -2.49
C ASP A 114 1.52 -15.79 -3.03
N ILE A 115 1.63 -16.00 -4.35
CA ILE A 115 1.39 -17.31 -4.97
C ILE A 115 2.34 -18.37 -4.39
N PHE A 116 3.64 -18.09 -4.37
CA PHE A 116 4.61 -19.06 -3.87
C PHE A 116 4.56 -19.23 -2.36
N GLN A 117 4.25 -18.19 -1.59
CA GLN A 117 4.04 -18.33 -0.14
C GLN A 117 2.87 -19.26 0.18
N ARG A 118 1.76 -19.18 -0.57
CA ARG A 118 0.66 -20.16 -0.43
C ARG A 118 1.05 -21.59 -0.79
N MET A 119 2.08 -21.77 -1.62
CA MET A 119 2.68 -23.08 -1.92
C MET A 119 3.73 -23.51 -0.89
N GLY A 120 3.93 -22.73 0.19
CA GLY A 120 4.85 -23.04 1.29
C GLY A 120 6.29 -22.60 1.07
N PHE A 121 6.56 -21.69 0.14
CA PHE A 121 7.87 -21.05 0.01
C PHE A 121 8.00 -19.92 1.02
N THR A 122 9.18 -19.77 1.60
CA THR A 122 9.58 -18.64 2.44
C THR A 122 10.34 -17.61 1.61
N LEU A 123 10.35 -16.36 2.08
CA LEU A 123 11.10 -15.29 1.44
C LEU A 123 12.54 -15.27 1.96
N ALA A 124 13.52 -15.20 1.05
CA ALA A 124 14.90 -14.95 1.37
C ALA A 124 15.39 -13.72 0.58
N GLU A 125 16.19 -12.88 1.21
CA GLU A 125 16.78 -11.69 0.61
C GLU A 125 18.28 -11.72 0.82
N GLY A 126 19.03 -11.17 -0.13
CA GLY A 126 20.50 -11.11 -0.10
C GLY A 126 21.04 -9.84 -0.75
N PRO A 127 22.36 -9.70 -0.80
CA PRO A 127 23.04 -8.49 -1.25
C PRO A 127 22.94 -8.29 -2.77
N GLU A 128 22.73 -7.03 -3.20
CA GLU A 128 22.80 -6.64 -4.62
C GLU A 128 24.25 -6.53 -5.11
N ILE A 129 25.19 -6.21 -4.22
CA ILE A 129 26.62 -6.17 -4.45
C ILE A 129 27.23 -7.38 -3.75
N ASP A 130 27.88 -8.26 -4.49
CA ASP A 130 28.41 -9.52 -3.98
C ASP A 130 29.71 -9.88 -4.64
N ASP A 131 30.34 -10.97 -4.20
CA ASP A 131 31.59 -11.47 -4.81
C ASP A 131 31.32 -12.44 -5.98
N ASP A 132 32.31 -12.63 -6.80
CA ASP A 132 32.27 -13.60 -7.90
C ASP A 132 32.07 -15.04 -7.40
N LEU A 133 32.50 -15.34 -6.18
CA LEU A 133 32.35 -16.68 -5.58
C LEU A 133 30.88 -17.09 -5.49
N HIS A 134 30.01 -16.19 -4.99
CA HIS A 134 28.59 -16.48 -4.81
C HIS A 134 27.76 -16.23 -6.06
N VAL A 135 28.13 -15.25 -6.88
CA VAL A 135 27.39 -14.97 -8.11
C VAL A 135 27.66 -15.98 -9.22
N PHE A 136 28.88 -16.51 -9.29
CA PHE A 136 29.26 -17.39 -10.40
C PHE A 136 29.90 -18.72 -9.97
N THR A 137 30.94 -18.70 -9.14
CA THR A 137 31.76 -19.89 -8.89
C THR A 137 30.97 -21.02 -8.22
N LYS A 138 30.21 -20.72 -7.16
CA LYS A 138 29.34 -21.69 -6.46
C LYS A 138 28.16 -22.15 -7.29
N LEU A 139 27.76 -21.38 -8.28
CA LEU A 139 26.69 -21.69 -9.22
C LEU A 139 27.19 -22.44 -10.47
N ASN A 140 28.36 -23.08 -10.38
CA ASN A 140 28.93 -23.94 -11.41
C ASN A 140 29.23 -23.22 -12.74
N PHE A 141 29.46 -21.90 -12.73
CA PHE A 141 29.92 -21.18 -13.91
C PHE A 141 31.38 -21.47 -14.16
N ALA A 142 31.75 -21.85 -15.38
CA ALA A 142 33.13 -22.00 -15.79
C ALA A 142 33.92 -20.67 -15.69
N ALA A 143 35.22 -20.74 -15.48
CA ALA A 143 36.05 -19.55 -15.32
C ALA A 143 36.05 -18.64 -16.56
N ASP A 144 35.88 -19.23 -17.74
CA ASP A 144 35.82 -18.58 -19.05
C ASP A 144 34.39 -18.37 -19.58
N HIS A 145 33.41 -18.51 -18.71
CA HIS A 145 32.00 -18.35 -19.12
C HIS A 145 31.73 -16.89 -19.55
N PRO A 146 31.06 -16.65 -20.69
CA PRO A 146 30.81 -15.29 -21.22
C PRO A 146 30.08 -14.35 -20.22
N ALA A 147 29.19 -14.86 -19.38
CA ALA A 147 28.51 -14.05 -18.37
C ALA A 147 29.46 -13.40 -17.34
N ARG A 148 30.71 -13.89 -17.21
CA ARG A 148 31.72 -13.26 -16.36
C ARG A 148 32.50 -12.14 -17.07
N ASP A 149 32.20 -11.87 -18.36
CA ASP A 149 32.85 -10.79 -19.10
C ASP A 149 32.30 -9.43 -18.63
N MET A 150 33.18 -8.42 -18.63
CA MET A 150 32.82 -7.03 -18.36
C MET A 150 31.81 -6.47 -19.37
N GLN A 151 31.60 -7.11 -20.50
CA GLN A 151 30.55 -6.74 -21.45
C GLN A 151 29.16 -7.05 -20.95
N ASP A 152 29.01 -8.07 -20.09
CA ASP A 152 27.72 -8.54 -19.60
C ASP A 152 27.47 -8.25 -18.11
N THR A 153 28.55 -8.03 -17.32
CA THR A 153 28.53 -7.86 -15.87
C THR A 153 29.14 -6.53 -15.44
N PHE A 154 28.51 -5.85 -14.47
CA PHE A 154 29.07 -4.65 -13.86
C PHE A 154 30.03 -5.03 -12.72
N PHE A 155 31.30 -4.70 -12.86
CA PHE A 155 32.30 -4.84 -11.81
C PHE A 155 32.41 -3.54 -11.00
N VAL A 156 32.35 -3.67 -9.69
CA VAL A 156 32.58 -2.57 -8.73
C VAL A 156 34.03 -2.50 -8.38
N GLU A 157 34.65 -3.66 -8.14
CA GLU A 157 36.08 -3.82 -7.87
C GLU A 157 36.60 -5.12 -8.49
N THR A 158 37.78 -5.07 -9.06
CA THR A 158 38.44 -6.24 -9.65
C THR A 158 39.70 -6.61 -8.86
N ASN A 159 39.90 -7.91 -8.61
CA ASN A 159 41.10 -8.45 -8.02
C ASN A 159 41.84 -9.30 -9.05
N PRO A 160 42.95 -8.80 -9.65
CA PRO A 160 43.66 -9.50 -10.70
C PRO A 160 44.38 -10.79 -10.22
N ASN A 161 44.56 -10.95 -8.90
CA ASN A 161 45.23 -12.12 -8.32
C ASN A 161 44.23 -13.20 -7.87
N ASP A 162 42.96 -12.88 -7.72
CA ASP A 162 41.94 -13.80 -7.22
C ASP A 162 40.57 -13.38 -7.73
N VAL A 163 40.15 -13.97 -8.85
CA VAL A 163 38.87 -13.64 -9.51
C VAL A 163 37.68 -13.86 -8.59
N ALA A 164 37.73 -14.84 -7.69
CA ALA A 164 36.66 -15.13 -6.74
C ALA A 164 36.39 -13.95 -5.75
N LYS A 165 37.35 -13.03 -5.64
CA LYS A 165 37.23 -11.81 -4.83
C LYS A 165 36.85 -10.56 -5.62
N ASN A 166 36.52 -10.67 -6.89
CA ASN A 166 35.91 -9.56 -7.61
C ASN A 166 34.58 -9.17 -6.98
N VAL A 167 34.34 -7.88 -6.82
CA VAL A 167 33.08 -7.32 -6.33
C VAL A 167 32.25 -6.88 -7.52
N ILE A 168 31.06 -7.40 -7.64
CA ILE A 168 30.18 -7.22 -8.79
C ILE A 168 28.75 -6.86 -8.38
N LEU A 169 28.02 -6.22 -9.27
CA LEU A 169 26.57 -6.14 -9.18
C LEU A 169 25.99 -7.47 -9.69
N ARG A 170 25.17 -8.13 -8.88
CA ARG A 170 24.61 -9.45 -9.21
C ARG A 170 23.82 -9.42 -10.52
N SER A 171 24.04 -10.40 -11.38
CA SER A 171 23.34 -10.56 -12.66
C SER A 171 22.06 -11.41 -12.57
N HIS A 172 21.83 -12.05 -11.42
CA HIS A 172 20.66 -12.86 -11.05
C HIS A 172 20.53 -12.92 -9.52
N THR A 173 19.41 -13.41 -9.01
CA THR A 173 19.17 -13.57 -7.57
C THR A 173 19.60 -14.95 -7.04
N SER A 174 20.27 -15.78 -7.86
CA SER A 174 20.77 -17.09 -7.44
C SER A 174 21.88 -17.00 -6.39
N ASN A 175 22.58 -15.85 -6.27
CA ASN A 175 23.51 -15.62 -5.16
C ASN A 175 22.81 -15.71 -3.80
N ASP A 176 21.57 -15.23 -3.70
CA ASP A 176 20.76 -15.34 -2.46
C ASP A 176 20.49 -16.81 -2.12
N GLN A 177 20.26 -17.65 -3.15
CA GLN A 177 20.10 -19.08 -2.98
C GLN A 177 21.40 -19.74 -2.47
N ALA A 178 22.57 -19.33 -3.00
CA ALA A 178 23.88 -19.83 -2.55
C ALA A 178 24.11 -19.48 -1.07
N HIS A 179 23.92 -18.23 -0.67
CA HIS A 179 24.03 -17.80 0.73
C HIS A 179 23.04 -18.52 1.64
N TYR A 180 21.81 -18.76 1.15
CA TYR A 180 20.79 -19.48 1.93
C TYR A 180 21.17 -20.94 2.14
N MET A 181 21.67 -21.63 1.12
CA MET A 181 22.13 -23.03 1.20
C MET A 181 23.32 -23.19 2.16
N GLU A 182 24.20 -22.22 2.28
CA GLU A 182 25.35 -22.27 3.22
C GLU A 182 24.94 -22.18 4.68
N THR A 183 23.82 -21.53 4.95
CA THR A 183 23.37 -21.25 6.32
C THR A 183 22.22 -22.14 6.77
N HIS A 184 21.59 -22.86 5.84
CA HIS A 184 20.40 -23.69 6.13
C HIS A 184 20.57 -25.12 5.59
N GLN A 185 20.07 -26.09 6.33
CA GLN A 185 20.02 -27.47 5.89
C GLN A 185 18.65 -27.82 5.28
N PRO A 186 18.62 -28.74 4.30
CA PRO A 186 17.34 -29.23 3.77
C PRO A 186 16.42 -29.83 4.84
N PRO A 187 15.08 -29.69 4.72
CA PRO A 187 14.40 -29.18 3.51
C PRO A 187 14.45 -27.67 3.36
N ILE A 188 14.83 -27.21 2.17
CA ILE A 188 14.88 -25.78 1.79
C ILE A 188 13.74 -25.52 0.78
N ARG A 189 12.96 -24.48 1.01
CA ARG A 189 11.91 -24.03 0.07
C ARG A 189 11.80 -22.51 0.15
N VAL A 190 12.49 -21.81 -0.75
CA VAL A 190 12.66 -20.37 -0.71
C VAL A 190 12.38 -19.72 -2.05
N ILE A 191 11.94 -18.46 -2.04
CA ILE A 191 11.94 -17.54 -3.15
C ILE A 191 12.82 -16.35 -2.83
N CYS A 192 13.58 -15.90 -3.82
CA CYS A 192 14.54 -14.81 -3.73
C CYS A 192 14.15 -13.70 -4.72
N PRO A 193 13.27 -12.74 -4.32
CA PRO A 193 12.97 -11.59 -5.14
C PRO A 193 14.07 -10.53 -5.00
N GLY A 194 14.49 -9.95 -6.10
CA GLY A 194 15.50 -8.89 -6.04
C GLY A 194 15.73 -8.18 -7.35
N ARG A 195 16.45 -7.06 -7.27
CA ARG A 195 16.95 -6.36 -8.44
C ARG A 195 18.26 -7.01 -8.90
N VAL A 196 18.42 -7.07 -10.20
CA VAL A 196 19.60 -7.63 -10.87
C VAL A 196 20.11 -6.69 -11.95
N TYR A 197 21.35 -6.84 -12.35
CA TYR A 197 22.06 -5.89 -13.20
C TYR A 197 22.77 -6.62 -14.33
N ARG A 198 22.62 -6.11 -15.55
CA ARG A 198 23.34 -6.60 -16.73
C ARG A 198 23.82 -5.43 -17.55
N ASN A 199 25.04 -5.51 -18.05
CA ASN A 199 25.62 -4.45 -18.85
C ASN A 199 25.07 -4.47 -20.28
N GLU A 200 23.76 -4.23 -20.41
CA GLU A 200 23.03 -4.21 -21.68
C GLU A 200 22.64 -2.78 -22.07
N ALA A 201 22.61 -2.51 -23.37
CA ALA A 201 22.11 -1.25 -23.89
C ALA A 201 20.61 -1.10 -23.64
N ILE A 202 20.21 0.04 -23.06
CA ILE A 202 18.81 0.33 -22.73
C ILE A 202 18.00 0.44 -24.00
N SER A 203 16.91 -0.31 -24.09
CA SER A 203 15.98 -0.36 -25.21
C SER A 203 14.56 -0.69 -24.76
N ALA A 204 13.61 -0.72 -25.67
CA ALA A 204 12.26 -1.17 -25.37
C ALA A 204 12.17 -2.64 -24.85
N ARG A 205 13.24 -3.44 -25.02
CA ARG A 205 13.26 -4.88 -24.68
C ARG A 205 14.36 -5.28 -23.69
N ALA A 206 15.32 -4.43 -23.42
CA ALA A 206 16.43 -4.66 -22.50
C ALA A 206 16.67 -3.43 -21.64
N HIS A 207 17.10 -3.64 -20.40
CA HIS A 207 17.48 -2.58 -19.49
C HIS A 207 18.71 -3.01 -18.67
N CYS A 208 19.52 -2.06 -18.24
CA CYS A 208 20.72 -2.35 -17.45
C CYS A 208 20.42 -2.86 -16.03
N PHE A 209 19.21 -2.75 -15.57
CA PHE A 209 18.69 -3.41 -14.37
C PHE A 209 17.24 -3.86 -14.59
N PHE A 210 16.87 -4.92 -13.90
CA PHE A 210 15.48 -5.42 -13.89
C PHE A 210 15.25 -6.22 -12.59
N HIS A 211 14.07 -6.76 -12.40
CA HIS A 211 13.72 -7.51 -11.20
C HIS A 211 13.47 -8.97 -11.52
N GLN A 212 14.03 -9.85 -10.69
CA GLN A 212 13.79 -11.28 -10.76
C GLN A 212 13.10 -11.78 -9.50
N VAL A 213 12.36 -12.86 -9.64
CA VAL A 213 11.99 -13.76 -8.55
C VAL A 213 12.51 -15.14 -8.92
N GLU A 214 13.42 -15.65 -8.12
CA GLU A 214 13.92 -17.01 -8.26
C GLU A 214 13.42 -17.89 -7.13
N GLY A 215 13.22 -19.17 -7.40
CA GLY A 215 12.80 -20.14 -6.40
C GLY A 215 13.73 -21.32 -6.34
N LEU A 216 13.93 -21.84 -5.13
CA LEU A 216 14.74 -23.03 -4.84
C LEU A 216 13.97 -23.96 -3.92
N TYR A 217 13.90 -25.23 -4.30
CA TYR A 217 13.42 -26.30 -3.42
C TYR A 217 14.42 -27.45 -3.38
N ILE A 218 14.87 -27.82 -2.20
CA ILE A 218 15.80 -28.92 -1.96
C ILE A 218 15.22 -29.82 -0.86
N ASP A 219 15.09 -31.10 -1.16
CA ASP A 219 14.67 -32.14 -0.22
C ASP A 219 15.11 -33.52 -0.73
N LYS A 220 14.76 -34.57 -0.02
CA LYS A 220 15.00 -35.96 -0.49
C LYS A 220 14.04 -36.30 -1.63
N ASN A 221 14.58 -36.94 -2.66
CA ASN A 221 13.82 -37.48 -3.80
C ASN A 221 13.00 -36.42 -4.59
N VAL A 222 13.43 -35.18 -4.62
CA VAL A 222 12.80 -34.13 -5.44
C VAL A 222 13.02 -34.46 -6.92
N SER A 223 11.99 -34.32 -7.73
CA SER A 223 11.99 -34.69 -9.14
C SER A 223 11.62 -33.56 -10.07
N PHE A 224 11.94 -33.70 -11.36
CA PHE A 224 11.52 -32.77 -12.40
C PHE A 224 9.98 -32.69 -12.55
N THR A 225 9.26 -33.74 -12.13
CA THR A 225 7.79 -33.74 -12.09
C THR A 225 7.27 -32.78 -11.03
N ASP A 226 7.92 -32.70 -9.87
CA ASP A 226 7.56 -31.77 -8.80
C ASP A 226 7.75 -30.32 -9.27
N LEU A 227 8.87 -30.02 -9.94
CA LEU A 227 9.11 -28.72 -10.59
C LEU A 227 7.98 -28.39 -11.56
N LYS A 228 7.67 -29.30 -12.49
CA LYS A 228 6.62 -29.09 -13.50
C LYS A 228 5.25 -28.81 -12.86
N GLN A 229 4.91 -29.48 -11.77
CA GLN A 229 3.64 -29.29 -11.08
C GLN A 229 3.56 -27.94 -10.39
N VAL A 230 4.61 -27.50 -9.69
CA VAL A 230 4.68 -26.19 -9.05
C VAL A 230 4.57 -25.08 -10.09
N LEU A 231 5.30 -25.19 -11.20
CA LEU A 231 5.27 -24.19 -12.27
C LEU A 231 3.90 -24.16 -12.99
N LEU A 232 3.23 -25.30 -13.17
CA LEU A 232 1.88 -25.32 -13.73
C LEU A 232 0.88 -24.65 -12.78
N SER A 233 0.99 -24.88 -11.47
CA SER A 233 0.14 -24.24 -10.47
C SER A 233 0.35 -22.73 -10.45
N PHE A 234 1.61 -22.28 -10.47
CA PHE A 234 1.96 -20.87 -10.60
C PHE A 234 1.35 -20.23 -11.86
N ALA A 235 1.55 -20.88 -13.02
CA ALA A 235 1.05 -20.36 -14.29
C ALA A 235 -0.48 -20.20 -14.32
N ARG A 236 -1.21 -21.13 -13.70
CA ARG A 236 -2.67 -21.07 -13.61
C ARG A 236 -3.17 -20.01 -12.66
N GLU A 237 -2.50 -19.79 -11.54
CA GLU A 237 -2.86 -18.73 -10.61
C GLU A 237 -2.56 -17.35 -11.20
N MET A 238 -1.40 -17.19 -11.85
CA MET A 238 -0.97 -15.91 -12.41
C MET A 238 -1.73 -15.50 -13.68
N PHE A 239 -2.04 -16.45 -14.57
CA PHE A 239 -2.57 -16.17 -15.90
C PHE A 239 -3.96 -16.77 -16.17
N GLY A 240 -4.53 -17.49 -15.21
CA GLY A 240 -5.86 -18.10 -15.27
C GLY A 240 -5.85 -19.61 -15.42
N PRO A 241 -6.97 -20.27 -15.05
CA PRO A 241 -7.06 -21.75 -14.87
C PRO A 241 -6.83 -22.55 -16.16
N ASP A 242 -7.12 -21.97 -17.32
CA ASP A 242 -6.96 -22.63 -18.63
C ASP A 242 -5.55 -22.54 -19.19
N THR A 243 -4.62 -21.90 -18.45
CA THR A 243 -3.23 -21.73 -18.89
C THR A 243 -2.53 -23.08 -18.99
N LYS A 244 -1.90 -23.30 -20.12
CA LYS A 244 -1.06 -24.47 -20.40
C LYS A 244 0.41 -24.07 -20.35
N ILE A 245 1.26 -24.98 -19.92
CA ILE A 245 2.71 -24.80 -19.95
C ILE A 245 3.36 -25.74 -20.97
N ARG A 246 4.51 -25.31 -21.50
CA ARG A 246 5.39 -26.09 -22.34
C ARG A 246 6.82 -25.91 -21.81
N LEU A 247 7.51 -27.00 -21.56
CA LEU A 247 8.92 -26.98 -21.17
C LEU A 247 9.73 -27.33 -22.42
N ARG A 248 10.69 -26.48 -22.76
CA ARG A 248 11.68 -26.68 -23.83
C ARG A 248 13.03 -26.93 -23.23
N PRO A 249 13.80 -27.96 -23.68
CA PRO A 249 15.18 -28.14 -23.22
C PRO A 249 16.01 -26.86 -23.41
N SER A 250 16.80 -26.54 -22.40
CA SER A 250 17.74 -25.41 -22.40
C SER A 250 18.99 -25.78 -21.64
N TYR A 251 19.92 -24.85 -21.50
CA TYR A 251 21.13 -25.01 -20.72
C TYR A 251 21.35 -23.85 -19.77
N PHE A 252 21.58 -24.17 -18.49
CA PHE A 252 22.06 -23.23 -17.49
C PHE A 252 23.16 -23.90 -16.67
N PRO A 253 24.26 -23.20 -16.31
CA PRO A 253 25.39 -23.79 -15.58
C PRO A 253 25.01 -24.45 -14.25
N PHE A 254 23.99 -23.92 -13.59
CA PHE A 254 23.57 -24.31 -12.24
C PHE A 254 22.44 -25.36 -12.20
N THR A 255 21.95 -25.81 -13.35
CA THR A 255 20.88 -26.83 -13.42
C THR A 255 21.13 -27.85 -14.52
N GLU A 256 20.79 -29.15 -14.23
CA GLU A 256 20.81 -30.25 -15.20
C GLU A 256 19.79 -31.33 -14.77
N PRO A 257 18.75 -31.67 -15.56
CA PRO A 257 18.38 -31.04 -16.82
C PRO A 257 17.80 -29.64 -16.64
N SER A 258 18.02 -28.78 -17.64
CA SER A 258 17.50 -27.43 -17.68
C SER A 258 16.39 -27.29 -18.71
N ALA A 259 15.46 -26.35 -18.48
CA ALA A 259 14.40 -26.05 -19.41
C ALA A 259 14.01 -24.57 -19.34
N GLU A 260 13.50 -24.06 -20.43
CA GLU A 260 12.72 -22.81 -20.48
C GLU A 260 11.24 -23.15 -20.47
N MET A 261 10.46 -22.40 -19.69
CA MET A 261 9.00 -22.56 -19.63
C MET A 261 8.27 -21.49 -20.42
N ASP A 262 7.45 -21.97 -21.33
CA ASP A 262 6.48 -21.15 -22.04
C ASP A 262 5.08 -21.34 -21.46
N VAL A 263 4.27 -20.27 -21.48
CA VAL A 263 2.83 -20.33 -21.23
C VAL A 263 2.05 -20.15 -22.53
N SER A 264 0.86 -20.75 -22.62
CA SER A 264 -0.05 -20.45 -23.71
C SER A 264 -0.41 -18.97 -23.73
N CYS A 265 -0.36 -18.36 -24.91
CA CYS A 265 -0.62 -16.93 -25.04
C CYS A 265 -2.01 -16.57 -24.53
N THR A 266 -2.07 -15.70 -23.53
CA THR A 266 -3.31 -15.28 -22.84
C THR A 266 -4.26 -14.49 -23.75
N ILE A 267 -3.76 -13.90 -24.85
CA ILE A 267 -4.56 -13.12 -25.79
C ILE A 267 -5.24 -14.00 -26.81
N CYS A 268 -4.49 -14.92 -27.43
CA CYS A 268 -5.03 -15.74 -28.53
C CYS A 268 -5.38 -17.18 -28.12
N GLY A 269 -5.19 -17.54 -26.86
CA GLY A 269 -5.45 -18.90 -26.37
C GLY A 269 -4.63 -19.98 -27.09
N GLY A 270 -3.43 -19.66 -27.56
CA GLY A 270 -2.56 -20.57 -28.29
C GLY A 270 -2.73 -20.59 -29.82
N LYS A 271 -3.63 -19.76 -30.39
CA LYS A 271 -3.93 -19.74 -31.81
C LYS A 271 -2.89 -18.97 -32.66
N GLY A 272 -2.09 -18.16 -32.05
CA GLY A 272 -1.15 -17.25 -32.71
C GLY A 272 -1.72 -15.83 -32.86
N CYS A 273 -0.93 -14.81 -32.47
CA CYS A 273 -1.26 -13.38 -32.63
C CYS A 273 0.04 -12.55 -32.74
N SER A 274 -0.10 -11.23 -32.89
CA SER A 274 1.05 -10.32 -32.96
C SER A 274 1.93 -10.33 -31.72
N LEU A 275 1.35 -10.51 -30.51
CA LEU A 275 2.11 -10.59 -29.25
C LEU A 275 3.02 -11.83 -29.21
N CYS A 276 2.49 -13.00 -29.53
CA CYS A 276 3.26 -14.24 -29.56
C CYS A 276 3.91 -14.52 -30.93
N LYS A 277 3.91 -13.54 -31.84
CA LYS A 277 4.49 -13.62 -33.19
C LYS A 277 4.00 -14.83 -34.01
N GLY A 278 2.74 -15.21 -33.83
CA GLY A 278 2.13 -16.36 -34.48
C GLY A 278 2.36 -17.72 -33.81
N GLU A 279 3.22 -17.82 -32.81
CA GLU A 279 3.58 -19.12 -32.18
C GLU A 279 2.54 -19.67 -31.21
N GLY A 280 1.71 -18.80 -30.62
CA GLY A 280 0.74 -19.19 -29.60
C GLY A 280 1.33 -19.40 -28.20
N TRP A 281 2.67 -19.26 -28.02
CA TRP A 281 3.39 -19.48 -26.77
C TRP A 281 4.23 -18.27 -26.41
N LEU A 282 4.45 -18.06 -25.11
CA LEU A 282 5.24 -16.95 -24.57
C LEU A 282 6.16 -17.50 -23.48
N GLU A 283 7.45 -17.38 -23.69
CA GLU A 283 8.46 -17.71 -22.67
C GLU A 283 8.37 -16.77 -21.48
N ILE A 284 8.40 -17.33 -20.26
CA ILE A 284 8.29 -16.55 -19.02
C ILE A 284 9.40 -16.79 -18.02
N LEU A 285 10.06 -17.97 -18.03
CA LEU A 285 11.09 -18.30 -17.05
C LEU A 285 12.03 -19.42 -17.50
N GLY A 286 13.22 -19.47 -16.90
CA GLY A 286 14.11 -20.61 -16.92
C GLY A 286 13.96 -21.46 -15.67
N CYS A 287 14.21 -22.75 -15.78
CA CYS A 287 14.12 -23.70 -14.66
C CYS A 287 14.96 -24.96 -14.90
N GLY A 288 15.15 -25.75 -13.85
CA GLY A 288 15.83 -27.04 -13.95
C GLY A 288 16.03 -27.75 -12.61
N MET A 289 16.60 -28.94 -12.66
CA MET A 289 17.08 -29.61 -11.46
C MET A 289 18.42 -29.01 -11.07
N VAL A 290 18.62 -28.73 -9.78
CA VAL A 290 19.87 -28.15 -9.27
C VAL A 290 21.02 -29.11 -9.55
N ASP A 291 22.10 -28.57 -10.15
CA ASP A 291 23.29 -29.37 -10.44
C ASP A 291 23.92 -29.87 -9.13
N PRO A 292 24.34 -31.16 -9.04
CA PRO A 292 25.01 -31.72 -7.86
C PRO A 292 26.23 -30.90 -7.41
N ASN A 293 27.00 -30.32 -8.35
CA ASN A 293 28.17 -29.47 -8.02
C ASN A 293 27.75 -28.20 -7.25
N VAL A 294 26.58 -27.63 -7.54
CA VAL A 294 26.06 -26.47 -6.82
C VAL A 294 25.68 -26.84 -5.37
N LEU A 295 25.04 -27.99 -5.19
CA LEU A 295 24.72 -28.50 -3.84
C LEU A 295 26.00 -28.70 -3.02
N GLU A 296 26.97 -29.38 -3.58
CA GLU A 296 28.27 -29.67 -2.89
C GLU A 296 29.08 -28.39 -2.63
N ALA A 297 29.12 -27.44 -3.57
CA ALA A 297 29.77 -26.15 -3.38
C ALA A 297 29.16 -25.32 -2.25
N CYS A 298 27.86 -25.55 -1.94
CA CYS A 298 27.15 -24.91 -0.85
C CYS A 298 27.05 -25.79 0.42
N GLY A 299 27.74 -26.94 0.47
CA GLY A 299 27.81 -27.81 1.66
C GLY A 299 26.62 -28.74 1.87
N ILE A 300 25.86 -29.02 0.82
CA ILE A 300 24.72 -29.95 0.82
C ILE A 300 25.10 -31.27 0.13
N ASP A 301 24.89 -32.41 0.77
CA ASP A 301 25.21 -33.73 0.23
C ASP A 301 24.29 -34.09 -0.96
N SER A 302 24.83 -34.03 -2.17
CA SER A 302 24.11 -34.31 -3.42
C SER A 302 23.71 -35.78 -3.59
N LYS A 303 24.25 -36.70 -2.77
CA LYS A 303 23.85 -38.12 -2.76
C LYS A 303 22.58 -38.36 -1.96
N VAL A 304 22.25 -37.45 -1.05
CA VAL A 304 21.08 -37.55 -0.17
C VAL A 304 19.97 -36.64 -0.66
N TYR A 305 20.31 -35.46 -1.15
CA TYR A 305 19.36 -34.41 -1.51
C TYR A 305 19.38 -34.11 -3.00
N THR A 306 18.21 -33.82 -3.53
CA THR A 306 18.01 -33.31 -4.87
C THR A 306 17.16 -32.04 -4.78
N GLY A 307 17.18 -31.21 -5.82
CA GLY A 307 16.38 -30.00 -5.79
C GLY A 307 16.07 -29.49 -7.19
N TYR A 308 15.17 -28.52 -7.24
CA TYR A 308 14.93 -27.76 -8.45
C TYR A 308 15.03 -26.26 -8.18
N ALA A 309 15.34 -25.51 -9.23
CA ALA A 309 15.35 -24.07 -9.23
C ALA A 309 14.60 -23.52 -10.45
N PHE A 310 14.09 -22.30 -10.32
CA PHE A 310 13.47 -21.56 -11.41
C PHE A 310 13.69 -20.07 -11.22
N GLY A 311 13.68 -19.29 -12.31
CA GLY A 311 13.88 -17.84 -12.25
C GLY A 311 13.08 -17.11 -13.32
N MET A 312 12.34 -16.07 -12.91
CA MET A 312 11.50 -15.28 -13.78
C MET A 312 11.76 -13.78 -13.66
N GLY A 313 11.71 -13.07 -14.78
CA GLY A 313 11.77 -11.61 -14.82
C GLY A 313 10.40 -11.00 -14.51
N VAL A 314 10.32 -10.15 -13.49
CA VAL A 314 9.07 -9.49 -13.09
C VAL A 314 8.53 -8.60 -14.20
N GLU A 315 9.41 -7.87 -14.88
CA GLU A 315 9.07 -7.02 -16.03
C GLU A 315 8.41 -7.83 -17.15
N ARG A 316 8.94 -9.03 -17.43
CA ARG A 316 8.39 -9.91 -18.47
C ARG A 316 6.95 -10.32 -18.15
N ILE A 317 6.68 -10.70 -16.90
CA ILE A 317 5.33 -11.07 -16.44
C ILE A 317 4.41 -9.85 -16.44
N THR A 318 4.92 -8.69 -15.98
CA THR A 318 4.17 -7.43 -15.96
C THR A 318 3.78 -6.99 -17.38
N ASN A 319 4.71 -7.09 -18.33
CA ASN A 319 4.45 -6.80 -19.74
C ASN A 319 3.31 -7.67 -20.30
N LEU A 320 3.32 -8.97 -19.97
CA LEU A 320 2.28 -9.89 -20.44
C LEU A 320 0.93 -9.60 -19.77
N LYS A 321 0.92 -9.31 -18.48
CA LYS A 321 -0.31 -9.07 -17.71
C LYS A 321 -0.98 -7.74 -18.10
N TYR A 322 -0.21 -6.67 -18.20
CA TYR A 322 -0.71 -5.31 -18.45
C TYR A 322 -0.48 -4.81 -19.88
N ARG A 323 0.08 -5.64 -20.77
CA ARG A 323 0.35 -5.33 -22.19
C ARG A 323 1.26 -4.10 -22.37
N VAL A 324 2.21 -3.90 -21.47
CA VAL A 324 3.22 -2.87 -21.60
C VAL A 324 4.22 -3.30 -22.68
N ALA A 325 4.45 -2.47 -23.68
CA ALA A 325 5.26 -2.82 -24.86
C ALA A 325 6.72 -2.37 -24.73
N ASP A 326 7.04 -1.49 -23.79
CA ASP A 326 8.34 -0.85 -23.64
C ASP A 326 8.80 -0.90 -22.17
N LEU A 327 9.93 -1.59 -21.93
CA LEU A 327 10.49 -1.74 -20.58
C LEU A 327 10.91 -0.42 -19.94
N ARG A 328 11.26 0.59 -20.73
CA ARG A 328 11.68 1.91 -20.22
C ARG A 328 10.60 2.62 -19.43
N MET A 329 9.33 2.36 -19.73
CA MET A 329 8.18 2.93 -19.03
C MET A 329 8.20 2.60 -17.52
N PHE A 330 8.80 1.49 -17.12
CA PHE A 330 8.92 1.11 -15.72
C PHE A 330 9.99 1.91 -14.94
N SER A 331 10.92 2.56 -15.64
CA SER A 331 12.03 3.29 -15.03
C SER A 331 11.99 4.81 -15.26
N GLU A 332 11.17 5.31 -16.19
CA GLU A 332 11.07 6.73 -16.54
C GLU A 332 10.26 7.57 -15.53
N ASN A 333 9.55 6.92 -14.62
CA ASN A 333 8.72 7.56 -13.60
C ASN A 333 7.68 8.55 -14.18
N ASP A 334 7.11 8.23 -15.35
CA ASP A 334 6.04 9.03 -15.96
C ASP A 334 4.75 8.87 -15.15
N THR A 335 4.28 9.94 -14.54
CA THR A 335 3.09 9.93 -13.70
C THR A 335 1.82 9.55 -14.47
N ARG A 336 1.75 9.84 -15.78
CA ARG A 336 0.60 9.45 -16.62
C ARG A 336 0.51 7.92 -16.72
N PHE A 337 1.66 7.27 -16.93
CA PHE A 337 1.74 5.80 -16.93
C PHE A 337 1.37 5.22 -15.57
N LEU A 338 1.88 5.79 -14.48
CA LEU A 338 1.57 5.30 -13.13
C LEU A 338 0.09 5.44 -12.79
N HIS A 339 -0.58 6.52 -13.21
CA HIS A 339 -2.02 6.72 -12.99
C HIS A 339 -2.91 5.66 -13.64
N GLU A 340 -2.44 4.98 -14.70
CA GLU A 340 -3.20 3.88 -15.30
C GLU A 340 -3.39 2.68 -14.35
N PHE A 341 -2.62 2.61 -13.27
CA PHE A 341 -2.67 1.54 -12.27
C PHE A 341 -3.41 1.91 -10.98
N GLU A 342 -4.14 3.03 -10.93
CA GLU A 342 -4.88 3.47 -9.73
C GLU A 342 -5.90 2.43 -9.22
N SER A 343 -6.45 1.63 -10.11
CA SER A 343 -7.40 0.56 -9.79
C SER A 343 -6.77 -0.84 -9.71
N ALA A 344 -5.46 -0.97 -9.91
CA ALA A 344 -4.76 -2.24 -9.83
C ALA A 344 -4.27 -2.49 -8.39
N TYR A 345 -4.76 -3.57 -7.77
CA TYR A 345 -4.45 -3.96 -6.40
C TYR A 345 -3.60 -5.24 -6.37
#